data_3489ee17e05a8fa6b24672c308c31fda
#
_entry.id   3489ee17e05a8fa6b24672c308c31fda
#
_cell.length_a   1.000
_cell.length_b   1.000
_cell.length_c   1.000
_cell.angle_alpha   90.00
_cell.angle_beta   90.00
_cell.angle_gamma   90.00
#
_symmetry.space_group_name_H-M   'P 1'
#
loop_
_entity.id
_entity.type
_entity.pdbx_description
1 polymer ?
#
loop_
_entity_poly.entity_id
_entity_poly.type
_entity_poly.pdbx_seq_one_letter_code
_entity_poly.pdbx_strand_id
1 'polypeptide(L)'
;MRIRLALPHEAEECWNVRNLAIREGCKPSYSATVLEAWTPENMPENYRTVLEENPFFVVDLPHVGLVATGYLDLSCGSVEAVFTLPDYFGQGWASLIIETIKHEALQRGLKELTLSSTPNAQTFYEQHGFVFIRENSCPSKLAQTDLRCMDMSLKLEP
;
A
#
# COMPACT_ATOMS: atom_id res chain seq x y z
N MET A 1 -15.07 -5.70 14.15
CA MET A 1 -14.36 -5.97 12.90
C MET A 1 -13.03 -5.25 12.89
N ARG A 2 -11.96 -5.94 12.53
CA ARG A 2 -10.61 -5.37 12.65
C ARG A 2 -10.21 -4.52 11.45
N ILE A 3 -10.80 -4.77 10.28
CA ILE A 3 -10.55 -3.97 9.09
C ILE A 3 -11.72 -2.99 8.87
N ARG A 4 -11.39 -1.75 8.55
CA ARG A 4 -12.39 -0.70 8.34
C ARG A 4 -11.78 0.43 7.51
N LEU A 5 -12.62 1.39 7.11
CA LEU A 5 -12.12 2.61 6.48
C LEU A 5 -11.39 3.47 7.51
N ALA A 6 -10.31 4.10 7.07
CA ALA A 6 -9.57 5.04 7.90
C ALA A 6 -10.38 6.31 8.13
N LEU A 7 -10.17 6.92 9.30
CA LEU A 7 -10.76 8.21 9.64
C LEU A 7 -9.74 9.33 9.34
N PRO A 8 -10.20 10.53 8.95
CA PRO A 8 -9.28 11.61 8.57
C PRO A 8 -8.21 11.94 9.62
N HIS A 9 -8.56 11.86 10.90
CA HIS A 9 -7.60 12.17 11.97
C HIS A 9 -6.55 11.06 12.17
N GLU A 10 -6.66 9.94 11.46
CA GLU A 10 -5.70 8.83 11.53
C GLU A 10 -4.60 8.94 10.48
N ALA A 11 -4.58 10.01 9.67
CA ALA A 11 -3.61 10.14 8.59
C ALA A 11 -2.16 10.05 9.08
N GLU A 12 -1.83 10.71 10.20
CA GLU A 12 -0.48 10.67 10.75
C GLU A 12 -0.09 9.26 11.20
N GLU A 13 -1.01 8.54 11.81
CA GLU A 13 -0.77 7.16 12.23
C GLU A 13 -0.56 6.25 11.02
N CYS A 14 -1.36 6.42 9.97
CA CYS A 14 -1.19 5.68 8.70
C CYS A 14 0.17 6.00 8.06
N TRP A 15 0.58 7.26 8.09
CA TRP A 15 1.89 7.68 7.58
C TRP A 15 3.03 6.99 8.33
N ASN A 16 2.90 6.85 9.65
CA ASN A 16 3.87 6.14 10.47
C ASN A 16 3.94 4.66 10.11
N VAL A 17 2.80 4.00 9.92
CA VAL A 17 2.78 2.59 9.48
C VAL A 17 3.53 2.45 8.15
N ARG A 18 3.25 3.33 7.19
CA ARG A 18 3.92 3.35 5.89
C ARG A 18 5.43 3.45 6.05
N ASN A 19 5.89 4.43 6.81
CA ASN A 19 7.32 4.69 6.96
C ASN A 19 8.05 3.52 7.61
N LEU A 20 7.50 2.96 8.67
CA LEU A 20 8.12 1.83 9.35
C LEU A 20 8.15 0.59 8.46
N ALA A 21 7.08 0.35 7.71
CA ALA A 21 7.00 -0.79 6.78
C ALA A 21 8.02 -0.66 5.66
N ILE A 22 8.17 0.54 5.07
CA ILE A 22 9.14 0.78 4.01
C ILE A 22 10.57 0.60 4.53
N ARG A 23 10.89 1.21 5.67
CA ARG A 23 12.23 1.15 6.23
C ARG A 23 12.70 -0.27 6.49
N GLU A 24 11.83 -1.13 6.97
CA GLU A 24 12.18 -2.53 7.27
C GLU A 24 11.97 -3.45 6.07
N GLY A 25 10.80 -3.38 5.44
CA GLY A 25 10.42 -4.33 4.38
C GLY A 25 11.17 -4.11 3.07
N CYS A 26 11.60 -2.89 2.78
CA CYS A 26 12.26 -2.56 1.52
C CYS A 26 13.79 -2.52 1.61
N LYS A 27 14.37 -2.88 2.73
CA LYS A 27 15.84 -2.95 2.89
C LYS A 27 16.53 -3.76 1.79
N PRO A 28 16.02 -4.91 1.36
CA PRO A 28 16.68 -5.69 0.32
C PRO A 28 16.66 -5.03 -1.06
N SER A 29 15.74 -4.09 -1.29
CA SER A 29 15.46 -3.55 -2.62
C SER A 29 16.06 -2.18 -2.88
N TYR A 30 16.34 -1.40 -1.85
CA TYR A 30 16.79 -0.01 -1.99
C TYR A 30 17.87 0.33 -0.98
N SER A 31 18.70 1.33 -1.32
CA SER A 31 19.78 1.78 -0.43
C SER A 31 19.22 2.49 0.82
N ALA A 32 20.03 2.55 1.87
CA ALA A 32 19.65 3.25 3.10
C ALA A 32 19.34 4.73 2.85
N THR A 33 20.12 5.39 1.97
CA THR A 33 19.90 6.80 1.61
C THR A 33 18.54 7.00 0.95
N VAL A 34 18.18 6.09 0.02
CA VAL A 34 16.86 6.13 -0.65
C VAL A 34 15.73 5.91 0.36
N LEU A 35 15.87 4.93 1.22
CA LEU A 35 14.83 4.63 2.22
C LEU A 35 14.61 5.81 3.16
N GLU A 36 15.69 6.45 3.61
CA GLU A 36 15.57 7.60 4.50
C GLU A 36 14.87 8.77 3.83
N ALA A 37 15.24 9.10 2.59
CA ALA A 37 14.62 10.19 1.85
C ALA A 37 13.14 9.91 1.55
N TRP A 38 12.80 8.65 1.31
CA TRP A 38 11.44 8.23 0.96
C TRP A 38 10.48 8.22 2.16
N THR A 39 11.02 8.25 3.37
CA THR A 39 10.23 8.12 4.60
C THR A 39 10.41 9.31 5.55
N PRO A 40 10.09 10.56 5.11
CA PRO A 40 10.15 11.70 6.02
C PRO A 40 9.12 11.55 7.14
N GLU A 41 9.42 12.05 8.33
CA GLU A 41 8.50 11.95 9.46
C GLU A 41 7.20 12.70 9.22
N ASN A 42 7.29 13.89 8.62
CA ASN A 42 6.11 14.71 8.35
C ASN A 42 5.46 14.26 7.04
N MET A 43 4.18 13.90 7.10
CA MET A 43 3.45 13.53 5.90
C MET A 43 3.22 14.75 5.00
N PRO A 44 3.17 14.54 3.65
CA PRO A 44 2.73 15.60 2.75
C PRO A 44 1.27 15.98 3.04
N GLU A 45 0.92 17.24 2.83
CA GLU A 45 -0.46 17.71 3.08
C GLU A 45 -1.50 16.93 2.26
N ASN A 46 -1.17 16.59 1.02
CA ASN A 46 -2.10 15.88 0.15
C ASN A 46 -2.38 14.43 0.61
N TYR A 47 -1.60 13.89 1.53
CA TYR A 47 -1.82 12.54 2.02
C TYR A 47 -3.19 12.40 2.70
N ARG A 48 -3.58 13.40 3.50
CA ARG A 48 -4.91 13.40 4.14
C ARG A 48 -6.03 13.47 3.10
N THR A 49 -5.85 14.25 2.03
CA THR A 49 -6.81 14.32 0.94
C THR A 49 -6.98 12.98 0.25
N VAL A 50 -5.87 12.28 -0.02
CA VAL A 50 -5.89 10.93 -0.61
C VAL A 50 -6.70 9.98 0.28
N LEU A 51 -6.46 10.04 1.59
CA LEU A 51 -7.15 9.18 2.56
C LEU A 51 -8.66 9.46 2.59
N GLU A 52 -9.06 10.72 2.47
CA GLU A 52 -10.47 11.11 2.49
C GLU A 52 -11.20 10.80 1.18
N GLU A 53 -10.51 10.89 0.04
CA GLU A 53 -11.15 10.80 -1.28
C GLU A 53 -11.16 9.40 -1.87
N ASN A 54 -10.49 8.44 -1.24
CA ASN A 54 -10.40 7.06 -1.73
C ASN A 54 -10.84 6.07 -0.66
N PRO A 55 -11.26 4.85 -1.06
CA PRO A 55 -11.46 3.77 -0.09
C PRO A 55 -10.11 3.38 0.53
N PHE A 56 -9.81 3.96 1.66
CA PHE A 56 -8.56 3.77 2.38
C PHE A 56 -8.85 2.89 3.60
N PHE A 57 -8.30 1.68 3.60
CA PHE A 57 -8.56 0.69 4.64
C PHE A 57 -7.43 0.60 5.63
N VAL A 58 -7.78 0.34 6.87
CA VAL A 58 -6.82 0.10 7.95
C VAL A 58 -7.23 -1.14 8.73
N VAL A 59 -6.24 -1.83 9.28
CA VAL A 59 -6.46 -2.87 10.29
C VAL A 59 -6.15 -2.25 11.64
N ASP A 60 -7.16 -2.25 12.51
CA ASP A 60 -7.11 -1.65 13.84
C ASP A 60 -7.23 -2.77 14.88
N LEU A 61 -6.16 -3.02 15.62
CA LEU A 61 -6.12 -4.06 16.63
C LEU A 61 -6.33 -3.48 18.02
N PRO A 62 -7.18 -4.11 18.86
CA PRO A 62 -7.40 -3.64 20.23
C PRO A 62 -6.08 -3.51 20.99
N HIS A 63 -5.92 -2.43 21.72
CA HIS A 63 -4.75 -2.14 22.56
C HIS A 63 -3.43 -1.93 21.81
N VAL A 64 -3.47 -1.95 20.48
CA VAL A 64 -2.28 -1.76 19.64
C VAL A 64 -2.43 -0.53 18.76
N GLY A 65 -3.56 -0.41 18.06
CA GLY A 65 -3.82 0.65 17.09
C GLY A 65 -3.70 0.13 15.66
N LEU A 66 -3.36 1.00 14.72
CA LEU A 66 -3.30 0.66 13.31
C LEU A 66 -2.04 -0.13 13.01
N VAL A 67 -2.19 -1.31 12.42
CA VAL A 67 -1.07 -2.20 12.09
C VAL A 67 -0.89 -2.42 10.58
N ALA A 68 -1.90 -2.10 9.77
CA ALA A 68 -1.82 -2.28 8.32
C ALA A 68 -2.70 -1.26 7.62
N THR A 69 -2.31 -0.91 6.39
CA THR A 69 -3.03 0.05 5.54
C THR A 69 -3.10 -0.47 4.11
N GLY A 70 -3.93 0.17 3.30
CA GLY A 70 -3.98 -0.03 1.86
C GLY A 70 -5.20 0.66 1.28
N TYR A 71 -5.08 1.20 0.06
CA TYR A 71 -6.24 1.88 -0.53
C TYR A 71 -6.39 1.59 -2.02
N LEU A 72 -7.60 1.87 -2.51
CA LEU A 72 -7.94 1.81 -3.92
C LEU A 72 -7.97 3.23 -4.45
N ASP A 73 -7.06 3.54 -5.39
CA ASP A 73 -7.06 4.83 -6.06
C ASP A 73 -8.15 4.81 -7.13
N LEU A 74 -9.20 5.59 -6.91
CA LEU A 74 -10.37 5.60 -7.80
C LEU A 74 -10.07 6.25 -9.15
N SER A 75 -9.05 7.11 -9.23
CA SER A 75 -8.71 7.78 -10.49
C SER A 75 -8.03 6.84 -11.48
N CYS A 76 -7.30 5.84 -11.00
CA CYS A 76 -6.51 4.92 -11.82
C CYS A 76 -7.02 3.48 -11.77
N GLY A 77 -7.85 3.12 -10.80
CA GLY A 77 -8.19 1.73 -10.54
C GLY A 77 -6.98 0.94 -10.03
N SER A 78 -6.16 1.55 -9.19
CA SER A 78 -4.93 0.92 -8.72
C SER A 78 -4.95 0.66 -7.23
N VAL A 79 -4.23 -0.40 -6.83
CA VAL A 79 -3.97 -0.72 -5.43
C VAL A 79 -2.75 0.06 -4.99
N GLU A 80 -2.86 0.78 -3.87
CA GLU A 80 -1.81 1.66 -3.39
C GLU A 80 -1.55 1.48 -1.91
N ALA A 81 -0.32 1.73 -1.50
CA ALA A 81 0.07 1.89 -0.10
C ALA A 81 -0.31 0.72 0.80
N VAL A 82 -0.11 -0.51 0.33
CA VAL A 82 -0.34 -1.70 1.15
C VAL A 82 0.89 -1.90 2.03
N PHE A 83 0.74 -1.56 3.31
CA PHE A 83 1.84 -1.58 4.28
C PHE A 83 1.38 -2.23 5.57
N THR A 84 2.31 -2.93 6.24
CA THR A 84 2.09 -3.56 7.55
C THR A 84 3.24 -3.17 8.47
N LEU A 85 2.94 -2.88 9.73
CA LEU A 85 3.99 -2.66 10.73
C LEU A 85 4.91 -3.89 10.80
N PRO A 86 6.24 -3.68 10.91
CA PRO A 86 7.19 -4.81 10.89
C PRO A 86 6.90 -5.90 11.91
N ASP A 87 6.50 -5.54 13.12
CA ASP A 87 6.21 -6.53 14.17
C ASP A 87 4.98 -7.41 13.83
N TYR A 88 4.22 -7.03 12.82
CA TYR A 88 3.00 -7.73 12.40
C TYR A 88 3.15 -8.39 11.02
N PHE A 89 4.35 -8.42 10.47
CA PHE A 89 4.62 -9.13 9.21
C PHE A 89 4.29 -10.62 9.35
N GLY A 90 3.80 -11.22 8.28
CA GLY A 90 3.57 -12.67 8.23
C GLY A 90 2.34 -13.15 8.97
N GLN A 91 1.46 -12.25 9.41
CA GLN A 91 0.23 -12.62 10.15
C GLN A 91 -1.04 -12.57 9.29
N GLY A 92 -0.91 -12.26 8.00
CA GLY A 92 -2.04 -12.22 7.08
C GLY A 92 -2.78 -10.88 7.00
N TRP A 93 -2.30 -9.82 7.66
CA TRP A 93 -2.99 -8.53 7.64
C TRP A 93 -2.93 -7.88 6.26
N ALA A 94 -1.79 -7.95 5.56
CA ALA A 94 -1.69 -7.43 4.20
C ALA A 94 -2.62 -8.20 3.25
N SER A 95 -2.74 -9.52 3.43
CA SER A 95 -3.68 -10.34 2.65
C SER A 95 -5.13 -9.90 2.87
N LEU A 96 -5.49 -9.60 4.10
CA LEU A 96 -6.83 -9.09 4.42
C LEU A 96 -7.08 -7.75 3.73
N ILE A 97 -6.10 -6.85 3.75
CA ILE A 97 -6.19 -5.55 3.07
C ILE A 97 -6.42 -5.75 1.57
N ILE A 98 -5.60 -6.57 0.91
CA ILE A 98 -5.70 -6.72 -0.55
C ILE A 98 -7.02 -7.39 -0.97
N GLU A 99 -7.50 -8.39 -0.20
CA GLU A 99 -8.78 -9.01 -0.51
C GLU A 99 -9.95 -8.04 -0.30
N THR A 100 -9.86 -7.17 0.70
CA THR A 100 -10.86 -6.13 0.93
C THR A 100 -10.88 -5.12 -0.22
N ILE A 101 -9.72 -4.71 -0.70
CA ILE A 101 -9.63 -3.80 -1.85
C ILE A 101 -10.21 -4.45 -3.11
N LYS A 102 -9.92 -5.73 -3.35
CA LYS A 102 -10.48 -6.47 -4.49
C LYS A 102 -12.02 -6.48 -4.43
N HIS A 103 -12.57 -6.75 -3.26
CA HIS A 103 -14.01 -6.75 -3.06
C HIS A 103 -14.62 -5.38 -3.31
N GLU A 104 -14.00 -4.32 -2.79
CA GLU A 104 -14.45 -2.95 -3.01
C GLU A 104 -14.45 -2.60 -4.50
N ALA A 105 -13.40 -2.98 -5.22
CA ALA A 105 -13.29 -2.73 -6.65
C ALA A 105 -14.38 -3.45 -7.44
N LEU A 106 -14.66 -4.71 -7.11
CA LEU A 106 -15.75 -5.46 -7.73
C LEU A 106 -17.10 -4.80 -7.51
N GLN A 107 -17.38 -4.36 -6.29
CA GLN A 107 -18.65 -3.71 -5.97
C GLN A 107 -18.81 -2.38 -6.71
N ARG A 108 -17.72 -1.71 -7.05
CA ARG A 108 -17.75 -0.49 -7.84
C ARG A 108 -17.82 -0.73 -9.35
N GLY A 109 -17.84 -2.00 -9.77
CA GLY A 109 -17.91 -2.37 -11.18
C GLY A 109 -16.61 -2.26 -11.94
N LEU A 110 -15.47 -2.20 -11.25
CA LEU A 110 -14.17 -2.20 -11.90
C LEU A 110 -13.89 -3.56 -12.51
N LYS A 111 -13.25 -3.56 -13.69
CA LYS A 111 -12.94 -4.79 -14.43
C LYS A 111 -11.50 -5.23 -14.20
N GLU A 112 -10.65 -4.35 -13.71
CA GLU A 112 -9.22 -4.61 -13.57
C GLU A 112 -8.67 -3.75 -12.43
N LEU A 113 -7.67 -4.31 -11.75
CA LEU A 113 -6.83 -3.59 -10.81
C LEU A 113 -5.40 -3.61 -11.34
N THR A 114 -4.69 -2.50 -11.13
CA THR A 114 -3.26 -2.40 -11.42
C THR A 114 -2.51 -2.04 -10.15
N LEU A 115 -1.22 -2.23 -10.14
CA LEU A 115 -0.34 -1.73 -9.09
C LEU A 115 1.10 -1.69 -9.58
N SER A 116 1.92 -0.91 -8.87
CA SER A 116 3.37 -0.91 -9.04
C SER A 116 3.96 -1.41 -7.72
N SER A 117 4.47 -2.63 -7.74
CA SER A 117 5.02 -3.28 -6.56
C SER A 117 6.49 -2.91 -6.36
N THR A 118 6.91 -2.80 -5.11
CA THR A 118 8.34 -2.86 -4.80
C THR A 118 8.85 -4.27 -5.14
N PRO A 119 10.13 -4.43 -5.48
CA PRO A 119 10.64 -5.76 -5.85
C PRO A 119 10.42 -6.83 -4.78
N ASN A 120 10.53 -6.45 -3.52
CA ASN A 120 10.38 -7.38 -2.40
C ASN A 120 8.93 -7.87 -2.20
N ALA A 121 7.93 -7.19 -2.76
CA ALA A 121 6.53 -7.53 -2.58
C ALA A 121 5.89 -8.24 -3.78
N GLN A 122 6.62 -8.44 -4.88
CA GLN A 122 6.07 -9.03 -6.10
C GLN A 122 5.43 -10.40 -5.84
N THR A 123 6.12 -11.29 -5.13
CA THR A 123 5.62 -12.63 -4.85
C THR A 123 4.32 -12.60 -4.05
N PHE A 124 4.23 -11.67 -3.09
CA PHE A 124 3.00 -11.49 -2.31
C PHE A 124 1.80 -11.19 -3.23
N TYR A 125 1.97 -10.25 -4.16
CA TYR A 125 0.88 -9.91 -5.08
C TYR A 125 0.57 -11.03 -6.06
N GLU A 126 1.57 -11.78 -6.50
CA GLU A 126 1.35 -12.95 -7.35
C GLU A 126 0.48 -13.99 -6.64
N GLN A 127 0.68 -14.17 -5.35
CA GLN A 127 -0.13 -15.09 -4.55
C GLN A 127 -1.60 -14.64 -4.47
N HIS A 128 -1.87 -13.37 -4.71
CA HIS A 128 -3.23 -12.82 -4.73
C HIS A 128 -3.79 -12.68 -6.15
N GLY A 129 -3.16 -13.31 -7.13
CA GLY A 129 -3.67 -13.40 -8.49
C GLY A 129 -3.17 -12.31 -9.42
N PHE A 130 -2.36 -11.38 -8.95
CA PHE A 130 -1.77 -10.36 -9.82
C PHE A 130 -0.72 -10.97 -10.73
N VAL A 131 -0.68 -10.49 -11.97
CA VAL A 131 0.25 -10.98 -12.99
C VAL A 131 1.29 -9.89 -13.25
N PHE A 132 2.55 -10.28 -13.24
CA PHE A 132 3.66 -9.38 -13.57
C PHE A 132 3.58 -8.99 -15.05
N ILE A 133 3.67 -7.70 -15.34
CA ILE A 133 3.65 -7.16 -16.70
C ILE A 133 5.06 -6.79 -17.13
N ARG A 134 5.73 -5.93 -16.36
CA ARG A 134 7.09 -5.48 -16.67
C ARG A 134 7.74 -4.82 -15.47
N GLU A 135 9.06 -4.79 -15.47
CA GLU A 135 9.82 -3.94 -14.56
C GLU A 135 9.78 -2.51 -15.09
N ASN A 136 9.67 -1.54 -14.20
CA ASN A 136 9.57 -0.15 -14.56
C ASN A 136 10.39 0.70 -13.60
N SER A 137 10.46 1.99 -13.90
CA SER A 137 11.13 2.98 -13.07
C SER A 137 10.08 4.02 -12.66
N CYS A 138 9.78 4.08 -11.37
CA CYS A 138 8.74 4.95 -10.84
C CYS A 138 9.38 6.19 -10.21
N PRO A 139 9.16 7.39 -10.79
CA PRO A 139 9.70 8.61 -10.21
C PRO A 139 9.11 8.86 -8.84
N SER A 140 9.95 9.22 -7.88
CA SER A 140 9.52 9.56 -6.52
C SER A 140 10.11 10.90 -6.10
N LYS A 141 9.25 11.86 -5.83
CA LYS A 141 9.68 13.17 -5.34
C LYS A 141 10.28 13.06 -3.94
N LEU A 142 9.70 12.22 -3.08
CA LEU A 142 10.20 12.03 -1.72
C LEU A 142 11.58 11.40 -1.72
N ALA A 143 11.78 10.32 -2.47
CA ALA A 143 13.06 9.65 -2.55
C ALA A 143 14.10 10.42 -3.36
N GLN A 144 13.66 11.44 -4.13
CA GLN A 144 14.50 12.25 -5.01
C GLN A 144 15.26 11.43 -6.05
N THR A 145 14.65 10.32 -6.47
CA THR A 145 15.20 9.41 -7.48
C THR A 145 14.07 8.56 -8.05
N ASP A 146 14.38 7.82 -9.11
CA ASP A 146 13.46 6.83 -9.63
C ASP A 146 13.60 5.53 -8.82
N LEU A 147 12.47 4.94 -8.47
CA LEU A 147 12.42 3.68 -7.75
C LEU A 147 12.12 2.54 -8.72
N ARG A 148 12.91 1.47 -8.63
CA ARG A 148 12.63 0.25 -9.39
C ARG A 148 11.30 -0.31 -8.90
N CYS A 149 10.38 -0.59 -9.82
CA CYS A 149 9.06 -1.10 -9.48
C CYS A 149 8.61 -2.16 -10.48
N MET A 150 7.67 -3.00 -10.05
CA MET A 150 7.11 -4.09 -10.85
C MET A 150 5.66 -3.76 -11.17
N ASP A 151 5.36 -3.48 -12.43
CA ASP A 151 3.98 -3.24 -12.85
C ASP A 151 3.23 -4.56 -12.92
N MET A 152 2.07 -4.61 -12.26
CA MET A 152 1.25 -5.81 -12.16
C MET A 152 -0.21 -5.49 -12.41
N SER A 153 -0.97 -6.48 -12.84
CA SER A 153 -2.42 -6.33 -13.05
C SER A 153 -3.18 -7.57 -12.62
N LEU A 154 -4.46 -7.36 -12.32
CA LEU A 154 -5.39 -8.41 -11.99
C LEU A 154 -6.72 -8.12 -12.67
N LYS A 155 -7.23 -9.08 -13.44
CA LYS A 155 -8.59 -9.00 -13.99
C LYS A 155 -9.58 -9.42 -12.91
N LEU A 156 -10.60 -8.58 -12.70
CA LEU A 156 -11.64 -8.85 -11.72
C LEU A 156 -12.81 -9.53 -12.39
N GLU A 157 -13.29 -10.62 -11.80
CA GLU A 157 -14.44 -11.35 -12.26
C GLU A 157 -15.53 -11.33 -11.18
N PRO A 158 -16.80 -11.09 -11.56
CA PRO A 158 -17.90 -11.10 -10.61
C PRO A 158 -18.09 -12.45 -9.95
#